data_82facfd07e4117f65e181921a7107855
#
_entry.id   82facfd07e4117f65e181921a7107855
#
_cell.length_a   1.000
_cell.length_b   1.000
_cell.length_c   1.000
_cell.angle_alpha   90.00
_cell.angle_beta   90.00
_cell.angle_gamma   90.00
#
_symmetry.space_group_name_H-M   'P 1'
#
loop_
_entity.id
_entity.type
_entity.pdbx_description
1 polymer ?
#
loop_
_entity_poly.entity_id
_entity_poly.type
_entity_poly.pdbx_seq_one_letter_code
_entity_poly.pdbx_strand_id
1 'polypeptide(L)'
;MSSNLPINKQIEKYIDEHSLKLHPVQDEIIKHNDTLGKKKKLQISINQCHFLYLVTKLFKPKEILEIGTFTGLSSLSMCIGLENDSKITTIDKNKDTTLVAKNFFEKAKVSG
;
A
#
# COMPACT_ATOMS: atom_id res chain seq x y z
N MET A 1 -28.03 17.03 2.51
CA MET A 1 -27.49 16.33 3.67
C MET A 1 -27.09 14.91 3.29
N SER A 2 -25.87 14.58 3.45
CA SER A 2 -25.44 13.21 3.23
C SER A 2 -25.52 12.46 4.56
N SER A 3 -26.25 11.39 4.60
CA SER A 3 -26.18 10.44 5.68
C SER A 3 -25.16 9.37 5.28
N ASN A 4 -23.92 9.54 5.69
CA ASN A 4 -22.94 8.51 5.51
C ASN A 4 -23.23 7.35 6.48
N LEU A 5 -23.38 6.16 5.95
CA LEU A 5 -23.48 4.99 6.79
C LEU A 5 -22.18 4.83 7.58
N PRO A 6 -22.22 4.81 8.91
CA PRO A 6 -21.00 4.64 9.69
C PRO A 6 -20.40 3.26 9.44
N ILE A 7 -19.12 3.24 9.09
CA ILE A 7 -18.39 1.99 8.92
C ILE A 7 -17.95 1.50 10.29
N ASN A 8 -18.48 0.37 10.72
CA ASN A 8 -18.11 -0.30 11.95
C ASN A 8 -17.19 -1.51 11.67
N LYS A 9 -16.73 -2.17 12.73
CA LYS A 9 -15.82 -3.31 12.61
C LYS A 9 -16.44 -4.50 11.85
N GLN A 10 -17.75 -4.69 11.92
CA GLN A 10 -18.41 -5.77 11.18
C GLN A 10 -18.41 -5.48 9.68
N ILE A 11 -18.64 -4.24 9.28
CA ILE A 11 -18.61 -3.82 7.88
C ILE A 11 -17.18 -3.90 7.35
N GLU A 12 -16.20 -3.45 8.12
CA GLU A 12 -14.78 -3.58 7.75
C GLU A 12 -14.40 -5.02 7.52
N LYS A 13 -14.78 -5.91 8.44
CA LYS A 13 -14.50 -7.35 8.31
C LYS A 13 -15.14 -7.93 7.05
N TYR A 14 -16.40 -7.58 6.77
CA TYR A 14 -17.08 -8.02 5.56
C TYR A 14 -16.34 -7.57 4.30
N ILE A 15 -15.94 -6.31 4.24
CA ILE A 15 -15.21 -5.76 3.10
C ILE A 15 -13.89 -6.50 2.91
N ASP A 16 -13.13 -6.72 3.98
CA ASP A 16 -11.84 -7.40 3.93
C ASP A 16 -11.99 -8.86 3.47
N GLU A 17 -13.01 -9.56 3.94
CA GLU A 17 -13.27 -10.96 3.57
C GLU A 17 -13.75 -11.13 2.13
N HIS A 18 -14.38 -10.10 1.55
CA HIS A 18 -14.96 -10.14 0.20
C HIS A 18 -14.16 -9.34 -0.83
N SER A 19 -13.01 -8.80 -0.43
CA SER A 19 -12.12 -8.06 -1.30
C SER A 19 -11.03 -8.97 -1.89
N LEU A 20 -10.23 -8.42 -2.81
CA LEU A 20 -9.08 -9.11 -3.36
C LEU A 20 -8.10 -9.49 -2.25
N LYS A 21 -7.41 -10.60 -2.45
CA LYS A 21 -6.33 -10.99 -1.54
C LYS A 21 -5.11 -10.11 -1.77
N LEU A 22 -4.44 -9.78 -0.68
CA LEU A 22 -3.17 -9.06 -0.75
C LEU A 22 -2.06 -9.96 -1.34
N HIS A 23 -1.11 -9.32 -1.98
CA HIS A 23 0.15 -9.97 -2.35
C HIS A 23 0.89 -10.40 -1.07
N PRO A 24 1.59 -11.54 -1.06
CA PRO A 24 2.30 -12.01 0.15
C PRO A 24 3.22 -10.98 0.78
N VAL A 25 3.91 -10.17 -0.02
CA VAL A 25 4.80 -9.13 0.50
C VAL A 25 4.02 -7.98 1.15
N GLN A 26 2.81 -7.67 0.69
CA GLN A 26 1.94 -6.71 1.38
C GLN A 26 1.59 -7.21 2.79
N ASP A 27 1.26 -8.49 2.94
CA ASP A 27 1.01 -9.10 4.24
C ASP A 27 2.25 -9.03 5.15
N GLU A 28 3.43 -9.24 4.60
CA GLU A 28 4.67 -9.14 5.35
C GLU A 28 4.95 -7.72 5.83
N ILE A 29 4.67 -6.71 5.00
CA ILE A 29 4.79 -5.30 5.40
C ILE A 29 3.85 -5.00 6.56
N ILE A 30 2.60 -5.46 6.50
CA ILE A 30 1.62 -5.25 7.55
C ILE A 30 2.09 -5.90 8.87
N LYS A 31 2.59 -7.13 8.81
CA LYS A 31 3.16 -7.83 9.97
C LYS A 31 4.37 -7.10 10.54
N HIS A 32 5.25 -6.60 9.68
CA HIS A 32 6.37 -5.78 10.13
C HIS A 32 5.88 -4.51 10.84
N ASN A 33 4.90 -3.82 10.28
CA ASN A 33 4.37 -2.59 10.85
C ASN A 33 3.73 -2.82 12.23
N ASP A 34 3.19 -3.99 12.49
CA ASP A 34 2.66 -4.36 13.82
C ASP A 34 3.73 -4.30 14.90
N THR A 35 5.00 -4.40 14.55
CA THR A 35 6.13 -4.31 15.48
C THR A 35 6.57 -2.86 15.77
N LEU A 36 6.01 -1.88 15.08
CA LEU A 36 6.49 -0.48 15.12
C LEU A 36 5.79 0.39 16.16
N GLY A 37 4.92 -0.19 16.98
CA GLY A 37 4.20 0.54 18.04
C GLY A 37 3.32 1.65 17.45
N LYS A 38 3.51 2.89 17.94
CA LYS A 38 2.70 4.04 17.52
C LYS A 38 2.86 4.39 16.03
N LYS A 39 3.98 4.06 15.42
CA LYS A 39 4.24 4.33 14.00
C LYS A 39 3.32 3.54 13.06
N LYS A 40 2.72 2.46 13.55
CA LYS A 40 1.73 1.69 12.79
C LYS A 40 0.60 2.58 12.25
N LYS A 41 0.28 3.67 12.90
CA LYS A 41 -0.75 4.63 12.46
C LYS A 41 -0.46 5.25 11.10
N LEU A 42 0.78 5.20 10.64
CA LEU A 42 1.17 5.73 9.32
C LEU A 42 0.82 4.76 8.18
N GLN A 43 0.44 3.54 8.51
CA GLN A 43 0.06 2.53 7.53
C GLN A 43 -1.32 2.83 6.93
N ILE A 44 -1.45 2.68 5.62
CA ILE A 44 -2.76 2.70 4.95
C ILE A 44 -3.55 1.42 5.28
N SER A 45 -4.86 1.47 5.13
CA SER A 45 -5.72 0.31 5.33
C SER A 45 -5.62 -0.68 4.15
N ILE A 46 -6.08 -1.91 4.38
CA ILE A 46 -6.18 -2.92 3.31
C ILE A 46 -7.08 -2.43 2.18
N ASN A 47 -8.18 -1.77 2.51
CA ASN A 47 -9.07 -1.19 1.50
C ASN A 47 -8.40 -0.11 0.67
N GLN A 48 -7.55 0.70 1.28
CA GLN A 48 -6.76 1.69 0.55
C GLN A 48 -5.73 1.03 -0.37
N CYS A 49 -5.15 -0.10 0.05
CA CYS A 49 -4.26 -0.88 -0.82
C CYS A 49 -4.99 -1.32 -2.09
N HIS A 50 -6.18 -1.88 -1.95
CA HIS A 50 -6.98 -2.32 -3.09
C HIS A 50 -7.43 -1.16 -3.96
N PHE A 51 -7.80 -0.04 -3.36
CA PHE A 51 -8.17 1.17 -4.09
C PHE A 51 -7.01 1.69 -4.93
N LEU A 52 -5.82 1.79 -4.36
CA LEU A 52 -4.63 2.25 -5.08
C LEU A 52 -4.26 1.31 -6.22
N TYR A 53 -4.34 0.01 -6.00
CA TYR A 53 -4.14 -0.99 -7.04
C TYR A 53 -5.13 -0.80 -8.19
N LEU A 54 -6.42 -0.68 -7.88
CA LEU A 54 -7.47 -0.56 -8.88
C LEU A 54 -7.35 0.72 -9.69
N VAL A 55 -7.10 1.87 -9.03
CA VAL A 55 -6.91 3.16 -9.69
C VAL A 55 -5.71 3.09 -10.64
N THR A 56 -4.60 2.51 -10.19
CA THR A 56 -3.40 2.35 -11.02
C THR A 56 -3.69 1.47 -12.25
N LYS A 57 -4.43 0.39 -12.06
CA LYS A 57 -4.87 -0.51 -13.14
C LYS A 57 -5.72 0.21 -14.18
N LEU A 58 -6.64 1.08 -13.72
CA LEU A 58 -7.58 1.79 -14.61
C LEU A 58 -6.92 2.94 -15.35
N PHE A 59 -6.12 3.75 -14.68
CA PHE A 59 -5.50 4.94 -15.26
C PHE A 59 -4.26 4.63 -16.08
N LYS A 60 -3.59 3.50 -15.83
CA LYS A 60 -2.36 3.09 -16.53
C LYS A 60 -1.31 4.22 -16.61
N PRO A 61 -0.96 4.83 -15.48
CA PRO A 61 0.02 5.92 -15.48
C PRO A 61 1.39 5.41 -15.89
N LYS A 62 2.15 6.24 -16.58
CA LYS A 62 3.55 5.94 -16.93
C LYS A 62 4.49 6.29 -15.78
N GLU A 63 4.16 7.33 -15.05
CA GLU A 63 4.95 7.78 -13.90
C GLU A 63 4.04 8.14 -12.74
N ILE A 64 4.44 7.73 -11.54
CA ILE A 64 3.77 8.10 -10.29
C ILE A 64 4.82 8.74 -9.38
N LEU A 65 4.45 9.84 -8.76
CA LEU A 65 5.22 10.43 -7.67
C LEU A 65 4.45 10.27 -6.37
N GLU A 66 5.08 9.65 -5.39
CA GLU A 66 4.55 9.49 -4.05
C GLU A 66 5.39 10.27 -3.03
N ILE A 67 4.74 11.03 -2.19
CA ILE A 67 5.37 11.73 -1.06
C ILE A 67 4.96 11.01 0.22
N GLY A 68 5.93 10.40 0.87
CA GLY A 68 5.70 9.57 2.06
C GLY A 68 5.70 8.08 1.74
N THR A 69 6.86 7.45 1.85
CA THR A 69 7.03 6.02 1.55
C THR A 69 6.63 5.13 2.72
N PHE A 70 6.97 5.54 3.93
CA PHE A 70 6.93 4.74 5.14
C PHE A 70 7.62 3.37 4.91
N THR A 71 6.92 2.27 5.11
CA THR A 71 7.46 0.92 4.88
C THR A 71 7.10 0.34 3.51
N GLY A 72 6.47 1.14 2.65
CA GLY A 72 6.28 0.82 1.25
C GLY A 72 4.96 0.15 0.88
N LEU A 73 3.99 0.08 1.79
CA LEU A 73 2.72 -0.62 1.51
C LEU A 73 1.93 0.05 0.38
N SER A 74 1.78 1.38 0.41
CA SER A 74 1.09 2.11 -0.65
C SER A 74 1.84 2.05 -1.98
N SER A 75 3.16 2.23 -1.94
CA SER A 75 4.01 2.11 -3.13
C SER A 75 3.88 0.74 -3.78
N LEU A 76 3.94 -0.32 -3.00
CA LEU A 76 3.81 -1.69 -3.51
C LEU A 76 2.41 -1.92 -4.08
N SER A 77 1.37 -1.43 -3.42
CA SER A 77 -0.01 -1.55 -3.90
C SER A 77 -0.19 -0.92 -5.28
N MET A 78 0.41 0.24 -5.51
CA MET A 78 0.40 0.88 -6.82
C MET A 78 1.28 0.13 -7.83
N CYS A 79 2.47 -0.30 -7.43
CA CYS A 79 3.38 -1.06 -8.30
C CYS A 79 2.76 -2.31 -8.89
N ILE A 80 2.00 -3.05 -8.09
CA ILE A 80 1.32 -4.26 -8.54
C ILE A 80 0.33 -3.97 -9.68
N GLY A 81 -0.27 -2.78 -9.68
CA GLY A 81 -1.19 -2.33 -10.73
C GLY A 81 -0.54 -1.73 -11.96
N LEU A 82 0.75 -1.40 -11.89
CA LEU A 82 1.47 -0.75 -12.99
C LEU A 82 1.79 -1.71 -14.14
N GLU A 83 1.89 -1.16 -15.33
CA GLU A 83 2.44 -1.88 -16.49
C GLU A 83 3.98 -1.90 -16.42
N ASN A 84 4.60 -2.84 -17.15
CA ASN A 84 6.03 -3.09 -17.06
C ASN A 84 6.93 -1.91 -17.42
N ASP A 85 6.45 -1.00 -18.27
CA ASP A 85 7.18 0.18 -18.70
C ASP A 85 6.90 1.44 -17.86
N SER A 86 6.27 1.26 -16.71
CA SER A 86 5.87 2.34 -15.83
C SER A 86 6.76 2.40 -14.59
N LYS A 87 6.79 3.55 -13.93
CA LYS A 87 7.68 3.79 -12.80
C LYS A 87 6.99 4.56 -11.68
N ILE A 88 7.33 4.20 -10.43
CA ILE A 88 7.00 5.00 -9.25
C ILE A 88 8.29 5.59 -8.69
N THR A 89 8.25 6.88 -8.37
CA THR A 89 9.25 7.54 -7.54
C THR A 89 8.60 7.85 -6.21
N THR A 90 9.12 7.30 -5.13
CA THR A 90 8.60 7.54 -3.78
C THR A 90 9.67 8.19 -2.92
N ILE A 91 9.28 9.18 -2.14
CA ILE A 91 10.19 10.03 -1.35
C ILE A 91 9.78 10.01 0.11
N ASP A 92 10.74 9.82 0.99
CA ASP A 92 10.53 9.91 2.43
C ASP A 92 11.78 10.47 3.12
N LYS A 93 11.57 11.22 4.20
CA LYS A 93 12.64 11.75 5.01
C LYS A 93 13.25 10.73 6.00
N ASN A 94 12.52 9.66 6.29
CA ASN A 94 12.93 8.65 7.27
C ASN A 94 13.76 7.56 6.59
N LYS A 95 15.06 7.56 6.88
CA LYS A 95 15.99 6.60 6.26
C LYS A 95 15.73 5.16 6.70
N ASP A 96 15.35 4.93 7.94
CA ASP A 96 15.14 3.57 8.48
C ASP A 96 13.96 2.90 7.83
N THR A 97 12.81 3.57 7.77
CA THR A 97 11.62 3.01 7.12
C THR A 97 11.80 2.90 5.61
N THR A 98 12.52 3.83 4.99
CA THR A 98 12.85 3.75 3.55
C THR A 98 13.70 2.52 3.23
N LEU A 99 14.66 2.19 4.10
CA LEU A 99 15.49 0.99 3.92
C LEU A 99 14.62 -0.28 4.02
N VAL A 100 13.70 -0.32 4.97
CA VAL A 100 12.74 -1.42 5.11
C VAL A 100 11.89 -1.54 3.84
N ALA A 101 11.34 -0.42 3.35
CA ALA A 101 10.58 -0.39 2.11
C ALA A 101 11.38 -0.95 0.93
N LYS A 102 12.61 -0.52 0.78
CA LYS A 102 13.51 -0.99 -0.28
C LYS A 102 13.67 -2.51 -0.24
N ASN A 103 13.89 -3.08 0.95
CA ASN A 103 14.03 -4.51 1.12
C ASN A 103 12.76 -5.26 0.70
N PHE A 104 11.58 -4.75 1.04
CA PHE A 104 10.32 -5.34 0.60
C PHE A 104 10.10 -5.21 -0.90
N PHE A 105 10.49 -4.10 -1.51
CA PHE A 105 10.40 -3.93 -2.97
C PHE A 105 11.28 -4.94 -3.70
N GLU A 106 12.50 -5.17 -3.22
CA GLU A 106 13.40 -6.19 -3.76
C GLU A 106 12.78 -7.58 -3.63
N LYS A 107 12.19 -7.89 -2.48
CA LYS A 107 11.52 -9.17 -2.23
C LYS A 107 10.32 -9.39 -3.15
N ALA A 108 9.57 -8.34 -3.43
CA ALA A 108 8.44 -8.39 -4.36
C ALA A 108 8.86 -8.30 -5.83
N LYS A 109 10.15 -8.08 -6.12
CA LYS A 109 10.71 -7.91 -7.46
C LYS A 109 10.12 -6.72 -8.23
N VAL A 110 9.85 -5.64 -7.52
CA VAL A 110 9.35 -4.39 -8.10
C VAL A 110 10.36 -3.26 -8.02
N SER A 111 11.54 -3.49 -7.43
CA SER A 111 12.61 -2.52 -7.36
C SER A 111 13.33 -2.39 -8.70
N GLY A 112 13.56 -1.20 -9.11
CA GLY A 112 14.28 -0.92 -10.33
C GLY A 112 14.85 0.47 -10.37
#